data_113ed0e837590c542d2528d107057d08
#
_entry.id   113ed0e837590c542d2528d107057d08
#
_cell.length_a   1.000
_cell.length_b   1.000
_cell.length_c   1.000
_cell.angle_alpha   90.00
_cell.angle_beta   90.00
_cell.angle_gamma   90.00
#
_symmetry.space_group_name_H-M   'P 1'
#
loop_
_entity.id
_entity.type
_entity.pdbx_description
1 polymer ?
#
loop_
_entity_poly.entity_id
_entity_poly.type
_entity_poly.pdbx_seq_one_letter_code
_entity_poly.pdbx_strand_id
1 'polypeptide(L)'
;MAKSFIFIVIAGIMALGANAGLGQGEKATAQRTSLDGIQRIKPTSVEIMPDITMEEYNRMSQLADQGKIDEDSFYSIPVFSSLYFEGCSWYCGGWVDTITDSGHLASQGDFTYDAQNAHDFDHESVWATNGNGVGQYLTFTFAGNCPRITSVAILNGHVKTDQAWRNNSRVKSLLLYYNDKPYRLLELEDTRSLQYFDVDTVGYGPDVENAPKWTLKFEIKEVYPGAKYQDCVIADFIFDGIDVH
;
A
#
# COMPACT_ATOMS: atom_id res chain seq x y z
N MET A 1 -41.62 23.36 -32.78
CA MET A 1 -42.50 22.86 -31.71
C MET A 1 -41.72 22.97 -30.41
N ALA A 2 -42.03 24.02 -29.66
CA ALA A 2 -41.41 24.33 -28.38
C ALA A 2 -42.15 23.58 -27.27
N LYS A 3 -41.44 22.94 -26.36
CA LYS A 3 -42.00 22.41 -25.10
C LYS A 3 -41.40 23.18 -23.93
N SER A 4 -42.29 23.97 -23.30
CA SER A 4 -42.04 24.69 -22.06
C SER A 4 -41.76 23.78 -20.88
N PHE A 5 -40.80 24.16 -20.07
CA PHE A 5 -40.59 23.62 -18.72
C PHE A 5 -41.32 24.52 -17.72
N ILE A 6 -42.19 23.91 -16.93
CA ILE A 6 -42.90 24.54 -15.82
C ILE A 6 -42.07 24.35 -14.55
N PHE A 7 -41.69 25.49 -13.94
CA PHE A 7 -41.19 25.55 -12.57
C PHE A 7 -42.36 25.51 -11.59
N ILE A 8 -42.37 24.56 -10.67
CA ILE A 8 -43.25 24.59 -9.50
C ILE A 8 -42.42 24.99 -8.29
N VAL A 9 -42.69 26.18 -7.80
CA VAL A 9 -42.26 26.69 -6.49
C VAL A 9 -43.31 26.25 -5.48
N ILE A 10 -42.93 25.52 -4.46
CA ILE A 10 -43.75 25.30 -3.28
C ILE A 10 -43.06 25.96 -2.08
N ALA A 11 -43.70 27.02 -1.62
CA ALA A 11 -43.34 27.73 -0.40
C ALA A 11 -44.12 27.17 0.82
N GLY A 12 -43.42 27.06 1.91
CA GLY A 12 -43.94 27.32 3.24
C GLY A 12 -44.64 26.19 3.98
N ILE A 13 -44.15 25.89 5.19
CA ILE A 13 -44.87 26.22 6.44
C ILE A 13 -43.91 25.86 7.59
N MET A 14 -43.71 26.84 8.49
CA MET A 14 -43.06 26.66 9.79
C MET A 14 -43.95 25.83 10.72
N ALA A 15 -43.36 24.95 11.48
CA ALA A 15 -43.92 24.46 12.76
C ALA A 15 -42.81 24.40 13.80
N LEU A 16 -42.96 25.20 14.84
CA LEU A 16 -42.19 25.13 16.10
C LEU A 16 -42.56 23.85 16.86
N GLY A 17 -41.61 23.23 17.47
CA GLY A 17 -41.88 22.20 18.45
C GLY A 17 -40.67 21.52 19.04
N ALA A 18 -40.20 21.99 20.22
CA ALA A 18 -39.68 21.27 21.38
C ALA A 18 -38.32 20.55 21.31
N ASN A 19 -37.44 21.04 22.17
CA ASN A 19 -36.25 20.46 22.81
C ASN A 19 -36.24 18.94 22.93
N ALA A 20 -35.15 18.32 22.45
CA ALA A 20 -34.60 17.09 23.05
C ALA A 20 -33.08 17.04 22.82
N GLY A 21 -32.35 17.06 23.91
CA GLY A 21 -31.07 16.40 24.13
C GLY A 21 -29.91 16.65 23.14
N LEU A 22 -29.05 17.60 23.43
CA LEU A 22 -27.67 17.68 22.93
C LEU A 22 -26.88 16.44 23.43
N GLY A 23 -26.88 15.39 22.59
CA GLY A 23 -25.82 14.40 22.65
C GLY A 23 -24.55 15.06 22.07
N GLN A 24 -23.62 15.42 22.95
CA GLN A 24 -22.25 15.79 22.56
C GLN A 24 -21.63 14.57 21.90
N GLY A 25 -21.62 14.52 20.57
CA GLY A 25 -20.74 13.65 19.84
C GLY A 25 -19.30 14.09 20.14
N GLU A 26 -18.60 13.32 20.96
CA GLU A 26 -17.15 13.43 21.09
C GLU A 26 -16.55 13.31 19.68
N LYS A 27 -16.12 14.44 19.14
CA LYS A 27 -15.17 14.45 18.03
C LYS A 27 -13.92 13.77 18.58
N ALA A 28 -13.67 12.54 18.16
CA ALA A 28 -12.39 11.89 18.35
C ALA A 28 -11.34 12.81 17.73
N THR A 29 -10.68 13.58 18.57
CA THR A 29 -9.52 14.39 18.19
C THR A 29 -8.44 13.36 17.88
N ALA A 30 -8.15 13.14 16.60
CA ALA A 30 -7.04 12.30 16.18
C ALA A 30 -5.79 12.85 16.88
N GLN A 31 -5.30 12.12 17.86
CA GLN A 31 -4.13 12.48 18.63
C GLN A 31 -2.95 12.44 17.64
N ARG A 32 -2.43 13.60 17.25
CA ARG A 32 -1.21 13.70 16.44
C ARG A 32 -0.09 13.02 17.22
N THR A 33 0.32 11.83 16.80
CA THR A 33 1.48 11.15 17.35
C THR A 33 2.69 12.06 17.16
N SER A 34 3.36 12.42 18.26
CA SER A 34 4.63 13.15 18.18
C SER A 34 5.65 12.28 17.46
N LEU A 35 6.37 12.86 16.49
CA LEU A 35 7.47 12.22 15.80
C LEU A 35 8.82 12.44 16.50
N ASP A 36 8.82 13.10 17.67
CA ASP A 36 10.01 13.35 18.44
C ASP A 36 10.64 12.05 18.94
N GLY A 37 11.91 11.85 18.62
CA GLY A 37 12.64 10.64 18.99
C GLY A 37 12.40 9.41 18.09
N ILE A 38 11.52 9.49 17.08
CA ILE A 38 11.34 8.41 16.11
C ILE A 38 12.44 8.50 15.06
N GLN A 39 13.16 7.40 14.89
CA GLN A 39 14.22 7.31 13.88
C GLN A 39 13.63 7.39 12.48
N ARG A 40 14.19 8.28 11.66
CA ARG A 40 13.89 8.39 10.22
C ARG A 40 14.83 7.47 9.45
N ILE A 41 14.28 6.69 8.55
CA ILE A 41 15.04 5.81 7.66
C ILE A 41 14.70 6.10 6.21
N LYS A 42 15.69 5.98 5.35
CA LYS A 42 15.58 6.09 3.90
C LYS A 42 15.72 4.72 3.27
N PRO A 43 15.34 4.55 1.99
CA PRO A 43 15.59 3.30 1.30
C PRO A 43 17.08 2.94 1.33
N THR A 44 17.39 1.69 1.63
CA THR A 44 18.74 1.11 1.54
C THR A 44 19.09 0.75 0.12
N SER A 45 18.08 0.43 -0.69
CA SER A 45 18.19 0.25 -2.13
C SER A 45 16.88 0.63 -2.82
N VAL A 46 16.99 0.95 -4.11
CA VAL A 46 15.87 1.37 -4.96
C VAL A 46 15.99 0.63 -6.28
N GLU A 47 14.94 -0.05 -6.68
CA GLU A 47 14.88 -0.76 -7.95
C GLU A 47 13.82 -0.13 -8.85
N ILE A 48 14.27 0.48 -9.93
CA ILE A 48 13.42 1.19 -10.87
C ILE A 48 12.50 0.20 -11.59
N MET A 49 11.20 0.53 -11.66
CA MET A 49 10.25 -0.24 -12.45
C MET A 49 10.70 -0.29 -13.92
N PRO A 50 10.81 -1.48 -14.49
CA PRO A 50 11.07 -1.60 -15.92
C PRO A 50 9.88 -1.06 -16.73
N ASP A 51 10.17 -0.49 -17.89
CA ASP A 51 9.14 -0.03 -18.83
C ASP A 51 8.59 -1.15 -19.72
N ILE A 52 8.57 -2.38 -19.20
CA ILE A 52 8.00 -3.53 -19.90
C ILE A 52 6.64 -3.88 -19.30
N THR A 53 5.65 -4.08 -20.13
CA THR A 53 4.33 -4.55 -19.68
C THR A 53 4.34 -6.08 -19.46
N MET A 54 3.44 -6.60 -18.62
CA MET A 54 3.28 -8.04 -18.45
C MET A 54 2.90 -8.75 -19.77
N GLU A 55 2.14 -8.09 -20.64
CA GLU A 55 1.84 -8.62 -21.97
C GLU A 55 3.11 -8.80 -22.80
N GLU A 56 3.98 -7.80 -22.81
CA GLU A 56 5.25 -7.86 -23.54
C GLU A 56 6.19 -8.89 -22.91
N TYR A 57 6.28 -8.96 -21.59
CA TYR A 57 7.04 -10.01 -20.90
C TYR A 57 6.56 -11.41 -21.28
N ASN A 58 5.26 -11.67 -21.22
CA ASN A 58 4.68 -12.96 -21.57
C ASN A 58 4.95 -13.30 -23.04
N ARG A 59 4.92 -12.31 -23.92
CA ARG A 59 5.29 -12.48 -25.33
C ARG A 59 6.77 -12.88 -25.49
N MET A 60 7.66 -12.23 -24.74
CA MET A 60 9.10 -12.53 -24.76
C MET A 60 9.37 -13.93 -24.19
N SER A 61 8.71 -14.31 -23.10
CA SER A 61 8.78 -15.66 -22.54
C SER A 61 8.40 -16.74 -23.57
N GLN A 62 7.28 -16.55 -24.27
CA GLN A 62 6.85 -17.47 -25.32
C GLN A 62 7.87 -17.55 -26.47
N LEU A 63 8.55 -16.46 -26.79
CA LEU A 63 9.60 -16.47 -27.82
C LEU A 63 10.86 -17.21 -27.35
N ALA A 64 11.21 -17.12 -26.06
CA ALA A 64 12.30 -17.88 -25.45
C ALA A 64 11.98 -19.39 -25.46
N ASP A 65 10.80 -19.78 -25.03
CA ASP A 65 10.32 -21.17 -25.06
C ASP A 65 10.36 -21.78 -26.47
N GLN A 66 10.17 -20.95 -27.50
CA GLN A 66 10.25 -21.35 -28.91
C GLN A 66 11.69 -21.31 -29.47
N GLY A 67 12.67 -20.98 -28.64
CA GLY A 67 14.07 -20.81 -29.07
C GLY A 67 14.29 -19.68 -30.09
N LYS A 68 13.39 -18.68 -30.13
CA LYS A 68 13.47 -17.51 -31.03
C LYS A 68 14.25 -16.35 -30.44
N ILE A 69 14.46 -16.34 -29.16
CA ILE A 69 15.38 -15.50 -28.43
C ILE A 69 16.21 -16.40 -27.53
N ASP A 70 17.47 -16.04 -27.25
CA ASP A 70 18.30 -16.83 -26.34
C ASP A 70 17.89 -16.58 -24.89
N GLU A 71 18.09 -17.59 -24.04
CA GLU A 71 17.70 -17.55 -22.64
C GLU A 71 18.41 -16.43 -21.87
N ASP A 72 19.70 -16.20 -22.13
CA ASP A 72 20.47 -15.16 -21.46
C ASP A 72 19.89 -13.77 -21.73
N SER A 73 19.48 -13.52 -22.98
CA SER A 73 18.78 -12.29 -23.37
C SER A 73 17.43 -12.17 -22.68
N PHE A 74 16.68 -13.28 -22.54
CA PHE A 74 15.40 -13.28 -21.83
C PHE A 74 15.59 -13.00 -20.34
N TYR A 75 16.50 -13.69 -19.66
CA TYR A 75 16.77 -13.47 -18.23
C TYR A 75 17.43 -12.11 -17.94
N SER A 76 17.95 -11.42 -18.93
CA SER A 76 18.46 -10.06 -18.76
C SER A 76 17.37 -8.97 -18.81
N ILE A 77 16.12 -9.36 -19.16
CA ILE A 77 14.99 -8.43 -19.17
C ILE A 77 14.64 -8.12 -17.71
N PRO A 78 14.73 -6.87 -17.28
CA PRO A 78 14.34 -6.51 -15.93
C PRO A 78 12.85 -6.80 -15.75
N VAL A 79 12.50 -7.74 -14.91
CA VAL A 79 11.11 -8.07 -14.62
C VAL A 79 10.90 -7.93 -13.14
N PHE A 80 9.91 -7.18 -12.79
CA PHE A 80 9.56 -6.95 -11.39
C PHE A 80 9.18 -8.23 -10.65
N SER A 81 8.58 -9.20 -11.37
CA SER A 81 8.21 -10.49 -10.80
C SER A 81 9.41 -11.38 -10.43
N SER A 82 10.59 -11.20 -11.03
CA SER A 82 11.78 -11.98 -10.67
C SER A 82 12.30 -11.65 -9.29
N LEU A 83 12.02 -10.44 -8.77
CA LEU A 83 12.42 -10.02 -7.44
C LEU A 83 11.73 -10.80 -6.32
N TYR A 84 10.51 -11.27 -6.57
CA TYR A 84 9.73 -12.03 -5.59
C TYR A 84 10.13 -13.50 -5.53
N PHE A 85 10.86 -14.02 -6.50
CA PHE A 85 11.04 -15.46 -6.70
C PHE A 85 12.50 -15.92 -6.86
N GLU A 86 13.48 -15.02 -6.85
CA GLU A 86 14.88 -15.41 -6.90
C GLU A 86 15.37 -15.91 -5.51
N GLY A 87 15.44 -17.24 -5.40
CA GLY A 87 15.97 -17.90 -4.22
C GLY A 87 14.91 -18.19 -3.16
N CYS A 88 15.36 -18.57 -1.98
CA CYS A 88 14.49 -18.80 -0.84
C CYS A 88 14.21 -17.47 -0.15
N SER A 89 13.03 -16.93 -0.35
CA SER A 89 12.57 -15.69 0.26
C SER A 89 11.94 -15.94 1.64
N TRP A 90 11.66 -14.87 2.37
CA TRP A 90 10.92 -14.92 3.63
C TRP A 90 9.59 -15.69 3.50
N TYR A 91 8.93 -15.63 2.35
CA TYR A 91 7.66 -16.34 2.07
C TYR A 91 7.79 -17.87 1.97
N CYS A 92 8.99 -18.44 2.02
CA CYS A 92 9.16 -19.89 2.15
C CYS A 92 8.65 -20.42 3.51
N GLY A 93 8.64 -19.60 4.55
CA GLY A 93 8.15 -19.94 5.89
C GLY A 93 7.29 -18.85 6.53
N GLY A 94 7.29 -17.63 5.98
CA GLY A 94 6.54 -16.49 6.47
C GLY A 94 5.26 -16.23 5.66
N TRP A 95 4.26 -15.66 6.33
CA TRP A 95 3.01 -15.23 5.69
C TRP A 95 2.34 -14.11 6.49
N VAL A 96 1.47 -13.37 5.81
CA VAL A 96 0.59 -12.38 6.43
C VAL A 96 -0.75 -13.04 6.75
N ASP A 97 -1.16 -13.04 8.00
CA ASP A 97 -2.45 -13.63 8.42
C ASP A 97 -3.64 -12.81 7.94
N THR A 98 -3.59 -11.50 8.15
CA THR A 98 -4.64 -10.57 7.74
C THR A 98 -4.08 -9.20 7.43
N ILE A 99 -4.73 -8.52 6.48
CA ILE A 99 -4.47 -7.13 6.13
C ILE A 99 -5.76 -6.35 6.35
N THR A 100 -5.67 -5.23 7.03
CA THR A 100 -6.78 -4.31 7.23
C THR A 100 -6.34 -2.88 6.95
N ASP A 101 -7.29 -2.02 6.60
CA ASP A 101 -7.05 -0.60 6.40
C ASP A 101 -7.98 0.29 7.22
N SER A 102 -7.69 1.56 7.24
CA SER A 102 -8.55 2.59 7.84
C SER A 102 -9.70 3.02 6.93
N GLY A 103 -9.71 2.53 5.70
CA GLY A 103 -10.63 2.84 4.62
C GLY A 103 -9.91 2.99 3.29
N HIS A 104 -10.64 2.78 2.21
CA HIS A 104 -10.12 2.82 0.85
C HIS A 104 -11.12 3.47 -0.12
N LEU A 105 -10.69 3.74 -1.32
CA LEU A 105 -11.51 4.25 -2.41
C LEU A 105 -12.58 3.20 -2.78
N ALA A 106 -13.80 3.64 -3.01
CA ALA A 106 -14.88 2.76 -3.45
C ALA A 106 -14.55 2.13 -4.80
N SER A 107 -14.93 0.87 -4.99
CA SER A 107 -14.73 0.14 -6.24
C SER A 107 -15.30 0.89 -7.44
N GLN A 108 -14.62 0.80 -8.57
CA GLN A 108 -14.99 1.45 -9.83
C GLN A 108 -15.08 0.38 -10.94
N GLY A 109 -16.31 -0.02 -11.25
CA GLY A 109 -16.52 -1.17 -12.14
C GLY A 109 -15.97 -2.46 -11.53
N ASP A 110 -15.10 -3.12 -12.25
CA ASP A 110 -14.45 -4.36 -11.80
C ASP A 110 -13.19 -4.13 -10.96
N PHE A 111 -12.79 -2.87 -10.78
CA PHE A 111 -11.59 -2.52 -9.99
C PHE A 111 -11.94 -2.32 -8.52
N THR A 112 -11.24 -3.02 -7.65
CA THR A 112 -11.24 -2.83 -6.19
C THR A 112 -9.97 -2.12 -5.76
N TYR A 113 -10.01 -1.51 -4.57
CA TYR A 113 -8.90 -0.73 -4.00
C TYR A 113 -8.67 -1.06 -2.53
N ASP A 114 -9.09 -2.25 -2.11
CA ASP A 114 -9.04 -2.70 -0.73
C ASP A 114 -7.62 -3.06 -0.26
N ALA A 115 -7.49 -3.36 1.03
CA ALA A 115 -6.20 -3.58 1.67
C ALA A 115 -5.41 -4.76 1.08
N GLN A 116 -6.09 -5.80 0.57
CA GLN A 116 -5.46 -6.98 0.00
C GLN A 116 -4.62 -6.66 -1.22
N ASN A 117 -5.06 -5.68 -2.02
CA ASN A 117 -4.33 -5.24 -3.22
C ASN A 117 -2.93 -4.67 -2.90
N ALA A 118 -2.66 -4.33 -1.64
CA ALA A 118 -1.33 -3.88 -1.23
C ALA A 118 -0.36 -5.03 -0.86
N HIS A 119 -0.76 -6.29 -1.11
CA HIS A 119 0.07 -7.46 -0.83
C HIS A 119 -0.43 -8.70 -1.58
N ASP A 120 -0.78 -8.54 -2.83
CA ASP A 120 -1.23 -9.63 -3.71
C ASP A 120 -0.19 -10.00 -4.78
N PHE A 121 0.94 -9.31 -4.79
CA PHE A 121 2.02 -9.45 -5.77
C PHE A 121 1.59 -9.15 -7.21
N ASP A 122 0.46 -8.45 -7.37
CA ASP A 122 -0.01 -7.93 -8.65
C ASP A 122 0.17 -6.41 -8.68
N HIS A 123 1.28 -5.95 -9.28
CA HIS A 123 1.58 -4.52 -9.39
C HIS A 123 0.59 -3.73 -10.28
N GLU A 124 -0.38 -4.40 -10.91
CA GLU A 124 -1.48 -3.73 -11.62
C GLU A 124 -2.66 -3.42 -10.71
N SER A 125 -2.83 -4.17 -9.62
CA SER A 125 -3.77 -3.88 -8.55
C SER A 125 -3.17 -2.88 -7.56
N VAL A 126 -3.99 -2.20 -6.76
CA VAL A 126 -3.50 -1.19 -5.82
C VAL A 126 -4.46 -1.01 -4.64
N TRP A 127 -3.92 -0.73 -3.47
CA TRP A 127 -4.66 -0.04 -2.42
C TRP A 127 -4.67 1.45 -2.70
N ALA A 128 -5.84 2.06 -2.70
CA ALA A 128 -5.98 3.50 -2.88
C ALA A 128 -6.80 4.12 -1.77
N THR A 129 -6.34 5.24 -1.23
CA THR A 129 -7.06 5.98 -0.19
C THR A 129 -8.23 6.75 -0.78
N ASN A 130 -9.23 7.07 0.02
CA ASN A 130 -10.26 8.04 -0.35
C ASN A 130 -9.73 9.45 -0.03
N GLY A 131 -9.28 10.17 -1.05
CA GLY A 131 -8.63 11.47 -0.94
C GLY A 131 -7.12 11.38 -0.65
N ASN A 132 -6.50 12.42 -0.10
CA ASN A 132 -5.04 12.54 0.00
C ASN A 132 -4.34 11.52 0.93
N GLY A 133 -5.09 10.71 1.65
CA GLY A 133 -4.60 9.60 2.45
C GLY A 133 -3.85 9.94 3.73
N VAL A 134 -3.54 11.19 4.01
CA VAL A 134 -2.82 11.56 5.26
C VAL A 134 -3.60 11.13 6.48
N GLY A 135 -2.97 10.31 7.34
CA GLY A 135 -3.57 9.70 8.53
C GLY A 135 -4.27 8.36 8.24
N GLN A 136 -4.43 7.96 6.98
CA GLN A 136 -4.90 6.61 6.63
C GLN A 136 -3.75 5.61 6.75
N TYR A 137 -4.09 4.34 6.99
CA TYR A 137 -3.10 3.30 7.28
C TYR A 137 -3.53 1.92 6.80
N LEU A 138 -2.54 1.08 6.59
CA LEU A 138 -2.64 -0.37 6.44
C LEU A 138 -2.06 -1.04 7.68
N THR A 139 -2.66 -2.15 8.11
CA THR A 139 -2.16 -2.99 9.20
C THR A 139 -2.03 -4.42 8.72
N PHE A 140 -0.83 -4.96 8.82
CA PHE A 140 -0.48 -6.34 8.56
C PHE A 140 -0.37 -7.08 9.89
N THR A 141 -1.06 -8.20 10.01
CA THR A 141 -1.02 -9.06 11.20
C THR A 141 -0.29 -10.36 10.89
N PHE A 142 0.56 -10.77 11.77
CA PHE A 142 1.39 -11.97 11.66
C PHE A 142 1.14 -12.92 12.83
N ALA A 143 1.27 -14.23 12.58
CA ALA A 143 1.25 -15.23 13.65
C ALA A 143 2.47 -15.07 14.57
N GLY A 144 2.35 -15.49 15.82
CA GLY A 144 3.44 -15.38 16.79
C GLY A 144 4.69 -16.17 16.39
N ASN A 145 4.50 -17.32 15.73
CA ASN A 145 5.57 -18.16 15.22
C ASN A 145 6.04 -17.82 13.81
N CYS A 146 5.57 -16.71 13.24
CA CYS A 146 6.01 -16.25 11.93
C CYS A 146 7.50 -15.90 11.97
N PRO A 147 8.30 -16.22 10.93
CA PRO A 147 9.67 -15.77 10.81
C PRO A 147 9.80 -14.27 11.00
N ARG A 148 10.91 -13.83 11.59
CA ARG A 148 11.14 -12.40 11.87
C ARG A 148 11.40 -11.63 10.58
N ILE A 149 10.88 -10.40 10.55
CA ILE A 149 11.07 -9.47 9.45
C ILE A 149 12.25 -8.55 9.78
N THR A 150 13.12 -8.31 8.80
CA THR A 150 14.23 -7.36 8.89
C THR A 150 14.12 -6.26 7.82
N SER A 151 13.40 -6.51 6.74
CA SER A 151 13.26 -5.58 5.63
C SER A 151 11.82 -5.50 5.14
N VAL A 152 11.44 -4.31 4.69
CA VAL A 152 10.17 -4.04 4.00
C VAL A 152 10.47 -3.36 2.69
N ALA A 153 9.98 -3.91 1.59
CA ALA A 153 10.01 -3.25 0.31
C ALA A 153 8.63 -2.68 -0.04
N ILE A 154 8.59 -1.48 -0.60
CA ILE A 154 7.35 -0.74 -0.89
C ILE A 154 7.35 -0.32 -2.35
N LEU A 155 6.33 -0.76 -3.06
CA LEU A 155 6.05 -0.35 -4.43
C LEU A 155 5.06 0.82 -4.41
N ASN A 156 5.61 2.04 -4.56
CA ASN A 156 4.90 3.28 -4.28
C ASN A 156 4.17 3.85 -5.50
N GLY A 157 2.87 4.04 -5.36
CA GLY A 157 2.02 4.62 -6.41
C GLY A 157 1.36 3.58 -7.32
N HIS A 158 0.56 4.03 -8.29
CA HIS A 158 -0.07 3.17 -9.29
C HIS A 158 0.90 2.89 -10.43
N VAL A 159 1.71 1.89 -10.27
CA VAL A 159 2.90 1.63 -11.12
C VAL A 159 2.59 0.97 -12.47
N LYS A 160 1.34 0.56 -12.72
CA LYS A 160 0.92 -0.10 -13.97
C LYS A 160 1.40 0.64 -15.23
N THR A 161 1.35 1.97 -15.23
CA THR A 161 1.92 2.81 -16.30
C THR A 161 2.52 4.08 -15.72
N ASP A 162 3.49 4.68 -16.43
CA ASP A 162 4.07 5.99 -16.04
C ASP A 162 2.98 7.07 -15.90
N GLN A 163 1.98 7.07 -16.79
CA GLN A 163 0.85 8.00 -16.73
C GLN A 163 -0.02 7.78 -15.49
N ALA A 164 -0.35 6.54 -15.14
CA ALA A 164 -1.11 6.22 -13.94
C ALA A 164 -0.34 6.64 -12.68
N TRP A 165 0.97 6.34 -12.65
CA TRP A 165 1.84 6.72 -11.54
C TRP A 165 1.89 8.24 -11.33
N ARG A 166 2.04 9.04 -12.40
CA ARG A 166 2.07 10.52 -12.33
C ARG A 166 0.72 11.13 -11.97
N ASN A 167 -0.38 10.51 -12.39
CA ASN A 167 -1.71 11.05 -12.16
C ASN A 167 -2.18 10.93 -10.71
N ASN A 168 -1.79 9.90 -9.99
CA ASN A 168 -2.19 9.63 -8.61
C ASN A 168 -1.19 10.20 -7.61
N SER A 169 -1.64 10.48 -6.38
CA SER A 169 -0.72 10.83 -5.31
C SER A 169 0.05 9.59 -4.84
N ARG A 170 1.26 9.80 -4.37
CA ARG A 170 2.18 8.77 -3.89
C ARG A 170 2.58 9.08 -2.47
N VAL A 171 2.92 8.07 -1.71
CA VAL A 171 3.42 8.25 -0.35
C VAL A 171 4.78 8.94 -0.36
N LYS A 172 4.95 9.96 0.50
CA LYS A 172 6.23 10.59 0.77
C LYS A 172 6.83 10.12 2.09
N SER A 173 6.00 9.90 3.11
CA SER A 173 6.48 9.30 4.35
C SER A 173 5.41 8.45 5.02
N LEU A 174 5.85 7.33 5.61
CA LEU A 174 5.05 6.39 6.39
C LEU A 174 5.58 6.30 7.82
N LEU A 175 4.69 6.43 8.79
CA LEU A 175 5.00 6.06 10.16
C LEU A 175 4.70 4.57 10.35
N LEU A 176 5.75 3.80 10.55
CA LEU A 176 5.66 2.40 10.91
C LEU A 176 5.44 2.26 12.42
N TYR A 177 4.44 1.48 12.79
CA TYR A 177 4.21 1.04 14.15
C TYR A 177 4.50 -0.47 14.26
N TYR A 178 5.13 -0.87 15.33
CA TYR A 178 5.26 -2.27 15.74
C TYR A 178 4.43 -2.51 17.00
N ASN A 179 3.44 -3.40 16.92
CA ASN A 179 2.47 -3.64 18.00
C ASN A 179 1.88 -2.34 18.55
N ASP A 180 1.34 -1.49 17.66
CA ASP A 180 0.73 -0.18 17.94
C ASP A 180 1.67 0.88 18.54
N LYS A 181 2.95 0.59 18.71
CA LYS A 181 3.94 1.56 19.16
C LYS A 181 4.66 2.18 17.97
N PRO A 182 4.73 3.53 17.88
CA PRO A 182 5.51 4.20 16.84
C PRO A 182 6.96 3.69 16.87
N TYR A 183 7.47 3.31 15.70
CA TYR A 183 8.74 2.59 15.62
C TYR A 183 9.76 3.26 14.70
N ARG A 184 9.41 3.49 13.42
CA ARG A 184 10.26 4.12 12.41
C ARG A 184 9.45 5.05 11.53
N LEU A 185 10.07 6.11 11.02
CA LEU A 185 9.50 6.94 9.96
C LEU A 185 10.25 6.64 8.66
N LEU A 186 9.55 6.03 7.70
CA LEU A 186 10.07 5.69 6.39
C LEU A 186 9.89 6.89 5.46
N GLU A 187 10.99 7.39 4.88
CA GLU A 187 10.98 8.50 3.92
C GLU A 187 11.20 7.94 2.51
N LEU A 188 10.13 7.90 1.70
CA LEU A 188 10.15 7.34 0.35
C LEU A 188 10.64 8.38 -0.66
N GLU A 189 11.31 7.92 -1.69
CA GLU A 189 11.67 8.73 -2.85
C GLU A 189 10.51 8.83 -3.84
N ASP A 190 10.39 9.97 -4.55
CA ASP A 190 9.36 10.17 -5.59
C ASP A 190 9.83 9.55 -6.92
N THR A 191 9.98 8.23 -6.92
CA THR A 191 10.39 7.42 -8.07
C THR A 191 9.43 6.26 -8.29
N ARG A 192 9.20 5.87 -9.54
CA ARG A 192 8.43 4.68 -9.91
C ARG A 192 9.34 3.46 -9.73
N SER A 193 9.38 2.95 -8.51
CA SER A 193 10.36 1.95 -8.07
C SER A 193 9.89 1.17 -6.87
N LEU A 194 10.47 -0.02 -6.68
CA LEU A 194 10.45 -0.75 -5.43
C LEU A 194 11.55 -0.19 -4.52
N GLN A 195 11.21 0.17 -3.29
CA GLN A 195 12.10 0.83 -2.34
C GLN A 195 12.24 -0.04 -1.09
N TYR A 196 13.45 -0.46 -0.79
CA TYR A 196 13.75 -1.36 0.32
C TYR A 196 14.18 -0.59 1.56
N PHE A 197 13.61 -0.95 2.71
CA PHE A 197 13.90 -0.34 4.01
C PHE A 197 14.35 -1.41 4.98
N ASP A 198 15.52 -1.22 5.59
CA ASP A 198 15.94 -1.97 6.76
C ASP A 198 15.17 -1.44 7.99
N VAL A 199 14.34 -2.28 8.57
CA VAL A 199 13.48 -1.90 9.70
C VAL A 199 13.97 -2.49 11.03
N ASP A 200 15.20 -2.97 11.08
CA ASP A 200 15.72 -3.85 12.14
C ASP A 200 14.87 -5.13 12.28
N THR A 201 15.18 -5.95 13.27
CA THR A 201 14.48 -7.22 13.45
C THR A 201 13.22 -7.04 14.26
N VAL A 202 12.06 -7.38 13.67
CA VAL A 202 10.74 -7.38 14.33
C VAL A 202 10.09 -8.77 14.25
N GLY A 203 9.22 -9.08 15.22
CA GLY A 203 8.62 -10.40 15.38
C GLY A 203 9.31 -11.21 16.47
N TYR A 204 8.80 -12.41 16.74
CA TYR A 204 9.31 -13.28 17.80
C TYR A 204 10.17 -14.42 17.25
N GLY A 205 9.85 -14.88 16.03
CA GLY A 205 10.50 -16.02 15.40
C GLY A 205 9.84 -17.37 15.76
N PRO A 206 10.16 -18.42 15.00
CA PRO A 206 9.50 -19.72 15.11
C PRO A 206 9.83 -20.48 16.42
N ASP A 207 10.94 -20.15 17.07
CA ASP A 207 11.38 -20.85 18.29
C ASP A 207 10.72 -20.38 19.58
N VAL A 208 9.91 -19.32 19.52
CA VAL A 208 9.22 -18.77 20.70
C VAL A 208 7.87 -19.45 20.85
N GLU A 209 7.77 -20.38 21.81
CA GLU A 209 6.52 -21.07 22.11
C GLU A 209 5.43 -20.09 22.55
N ASN A 210 4.21 -20.26 22.00
CA ASN A 210 3.03 -19.45 22.35
C ASN A 210 3.22 -17.94 22.20
N ALA A 211 4.10 -17.48 21.31
CA ALA A 211 4.23 -16.07 21.00
C ALA A 211 2.88 -15.51 20.52
N PRO A 212 2.45 -14.32 20.99
CA PRO A 212 1.22 -13.71 20.54
C PRO A 212 1.33 -13.26 19.08
N LYS A 213 0.19 -13.05 18.42
CA LYS A 213 0.15 -12.34 17.13
C LYS A 213 0.77 -10.95 17.31
N TRP A 214 1.39 -10.46 16.24
CA TRP A 214 2.01 -9.14 16.20
C TRP A 214 1.65 -8.39 14.93
N THR A 215 1.85 -7.08 14.93
CA THR A 215 1.40 -6.23 13.83
C THR A 215 2.47 -5.26 13.37
N LEU A 216 2.46 -4.98 12.06
CA LEU A 216 3.08 -3.81 11.45
C LEU A 216 1.97 -2.93 10.87
N LYS A 217 1.91 -1.66 11.33
CA LYS A 217 0.96 -0.68 10.80
C LYS A 217 1.72 0.45 10.13
N PHE A 218 1.33 0.80 8.92
CA PHE A 218 1.93 1.85 8.10
C PHE A 218 0.94 2.98 7.92
N GLU A 219 1.16 4.10 8.61
CA GLU A 219 0.31 5.30 8.54
C GLU A 219 0.93 6.35 7.63
N ILE A 220 0.18 6.86 6.66
CA ILE A 220 0.62 7.92 5.75
C ILE A 220 0.75 9.24 6.51
N LYS A 221 1.94 9.82 6.52
CA LYS A 221 2.22 11.11 7.16
C LYS A 221 2.33 12.26 6.17
N GLU A 222 2.93 11.99 5.00
CA GLU A 222 3.09 12.97 3.93
C GLU A 222 2.95 12.28 2.57
N VAL A 223 2.52 13.05 1.57
CA VAL A 223 2.33 12.58 0.20
C VAL A 223 3.01 13.49 -0.82
N TYR A 224 3.41 12.92 -1.95
CA TYR A 224 3.70 13.62 -3.19
C TYR A 224 2.39 13.77 -3.97
N PRO A 225 1.97 14.98 -4.34
CA PRO A 225 0.68 15.18 -5.00
C PRO A 225 0.68 14.60 -6.41
N GLY A 226 -0.42 13.96 -6.79
CA GLY A 226 -0.68 13.53 -8.16
C GLY A 226 -1.03 14.70 -9.07
N ALA A 227 -0.76 14.54 -10.37
CA ALA A 227 -1.09 15.55 -11.36
C ALA A 227 -2.60 15.69 -11.61
N LYS A 228 -3.39 14.65 -11.33
CA LYS A 228 -4.82 14.60 -11.64
C LYS A 228 -5.70 14.18 -10.46
N TYR A 229 -5.28 13.19 -9.69
CA TYR A 229 -6.06 12.61 -8.60
C TYR A 229 -5.38 12.86 -7.25
N GLN A 230 -6.20 13.05 -6.22
CA GLN A 230 -5.72 13.25 -4.86
C GLN A 230 -5.51 11.93 -4.11
N ASP A 231 -6.14 10.85 -4.59
CA ASP A 231 -6.07 9.54 -3.96
C ASP A 231 -4.61 9.09 -3.86
N CYS A 232 -4.16 8.77 -2.66
CA CYS A 232 -2.82 8.26 -2.43
C CYS A 232 -2.82 6.74 -2.65
N VAL A 233 -1.85 6.25 -3.40
CA VAL A 233 -1.86 4.88 -3.91
C VAL A 233 -0.57 4.16 -3.52
N ILE A 234 -0.71 2.90 -3.12
CA ILE A 234 0.39 1.94 -2.92
C ILE A 234 0.04 0.68 -3.71
N ALA A 235 0.98 0.20 -4.53
CA ALA A 235 0.80 -1.03 -5.28
C ALA A 235 1.11 -2.25 -4.40
N ASP A 236 2.25 -2.26 -3.68
CA ASP A 236 2.60 -3.46 -2.93
C ASP A 236 3.50 -3.17 -1.72
N PHE A 237 3.38 -4.02 -0.70
CA PHE A 237 4.30 -4.19 0.41
C PHE A 237 4.87 -5.60 0.37
N ILE A 238 6.18 -5.73 0.46
CA ILE A 238 6.86 -7.02 0.46
C ILE A 238 7.72 -7.09 1.70
N PHE A 239 7.69 -8.24 2.36
CA PHE A 239 8.45 -8.49 3.57
C PHE A 239 9.63 -9.43 3.27
N ASP A 240 10.76 -9.17 3.91
CA ASP A 240 11.91 -10.06 3.90
C ASP A 240 12.51 -10.13 5.30
N GLY A 241 13.23 -11.21 5.59
CA GLY A 241 13.73 -11.42 6.94
C GLY A 241 14.54 -12.69 7.13
N ILE A 242 14.51 -13.20 8.35
CA ILE A 242 15.30 -14.32 8.82
C ILE A 242 14.41 -15.42 9.40
N ASP A 243 14.99 -16.55 9.78
CA ASP A 243 14.32 -17.72 10.40
C ASP A 243 13.42 -18.52 9.43
N VAL A 244 13.72 -18.50 8.15
CA VAL A 244 12.94 -19.22 7.12
C VAL A 244 13.45 -20.64 6.86
N HIS A 245 14.54 -21.07 7.53
CA HIS A 245 15.17 -22.41 7.41
C HIS A 245 15.59 -22.91 8.76
#